data_e27d843fbd5f8affc47b66cb88ac15fb
#
_entry.id   e27d843fbd5f8affc47b66cb88ac15fb
#
_cell.length_a   1.000
_cell.length_b   1.000
_cell.length_c   1.000
_cell.angle_alpha   90.00
_cell.angle_beta   90.00
_cell.angle_gamma   90.00
#
_symmetry.space_group_name_H-M   'P 1'
#
loop_
_entity.id
_entity.type
_entity.pdbx_description
1 polymer ?
#
loop_
_entity_poly.entity_id
_entity_poly.type
_entity_poly.pdbx_seq_one_letter_code
_entity_poly.pdbx_strand_id
1 'polypeptide(L)'
;MRPERNYDYVVVGAGSAGCVLARRLLERTGGRVLLLEAGPADTDPRVHRTDIGSMVSLWGGPDGLSWPYATTPQPGLGGRPVRLPQGRVLGGGSSVNAMMYVRGNRRDFDGWRALGNDGWGYEDVLPYFRAAEDFEDGASEYRGAGGPLKVVHYDRPSPVSRAFVEAAAELGFEGGPLDYNGAAQANAAFYYQSTRSKDDRRSSTAVAYLAPVLDDPRLTLVTGATVTRVLLDAGRATGVEYLADGAAHTAGADAEVILAAGALASPALLMRSGIGDPEELMRHGIEVAADLPGVGQNLQDHLLFGVAYESTRELPFPQLLAEAGLFTYTGATDGSPDLQFFFGPVQFVDDRYKTEAPGFTFAPILAQPHSRGRVGLASADPSAPPVIDPRYLSDERDVAVLVRGIELARELAHTGALTPFRGRELAPGPERTSAADLADYVRESASTVWHPVGTCRMGQDTGAVVDRTLRVHSVAGLRVADASVMPVITAGNTNAATIMIAEKAADLIATGAQGAPDIRRNETS
;
A
#
# COMPACT_ATOMS: atom_id res chain seq x y z
N MET A 1 -27.75 5.08 21.56
CA MET A 1 -28.55 4.07 20.82
C MET A 1 -27.99 2.70 21.14
N ARG A 2 -28.80 1.68 21.42
CA ARG A 2 -28.28 0.30 21.56
C ARG A 2 -28.02 -0.24 20.16
N PRO A 3 -26.91 -0.98 19.92
CA PRO A 3 -26.62 -1.55 18.61
C PRO A 3 -27.71 -2.54 18.18
N GLU A 4 -28.00 -2.56 16.89
CA GLU A 4 -29.01 -3.47 16.32
C GLU A 4 -28.60 -4.94 16.44
N ARG A 5 -27.28 -5.21 16.39
CA ARG A 5 -26.67 -6.54 16.55
C ARG A 5 -25.25 -6.42 17.07
N ASN A 6 -24.84 -7.36 17.93
CA ASN A 6 -23.47 -7.45 18.42
C ASN A 6 -22.69 -8.55 17.68
N TYR A 7 -21.44 -8.25 17.42
CA TYR A 7 -20.43 -9.16 16.89
C TYR A 7 -19.25 -9.25 17.86
N ASP A 8 -18.45 -10.27 17.78
CA ASP A 8 -17.22 -10.31 18.56
C ASP A 8 -16.22 -9.31 18.00
N TYR A 9 -16.13 -9.23 16.68
CA TYR A 9 -15.24 -8.30 15.97
C TYR A 9 -15.99 -7.52 14.89
N VAL A 10 -15.72 -6.22 14.83
CA VAL A 10 -16.18 -5.34 13.73
C VAL A 10 -14.93 -4.88 12.97
N VAL A 11 -14.79 -5.30 11.71
CA VAL A 11 -13.69 -4.92 10.80
C VAL A 11 -14.19 -3.86 9.83
N VAL A 12 -13.53 -2.71 9.82
CA VAL A 12 -13.91 -1.56 9.00
C VAL A 12 -12.98 -1.45 7.79
N GLY A 13 -13.53 -1.65 6.60
CA GLY A 13 -12.84 -1.72 5.31
C GLY A 13 -12.53 -3.16 4.92
N ALA A 14 -13.05 -3.61 3.77
CA ALA A 14 -12.74 -4.91 3.17
C ALA A 14 -11.67 -4.77 2.07
N GLY A 15 -10.64 -3.97 2.33
CA GLY A 15 -9.46 -3.83 1.48
C GLY A 15 -8.46 -4.97 1.68
N SER A 16 -7.19 -4.73 1.27
CA SER A 16 -6.10 -5.71 1.36
C SER A 16 -5.95 -6.30 2.76
N ALA A 17 -6.05 -5.48 3.81
CA ALA A 17 -5.95 -5.94 5.19
C ALA A 17 -7.25 -6.55 5.71
N GLY A 18 -8.39 -5.90 5.47
CA GLY A 18 -9.67 -6.32 6.06
C GLY A 18 -10.14 -7.70 5.59
N CYS A 19 -9.92 -8.07 4.33
CA CYS A 19 -10.22 -9.41 3.82
C CYS A 19 -9.37 -10.49 4.53
N VAL A 20 -8.10 -10.20 4.79
CA VAL A 20 -7.21 -11.09 5.56
C VAL A 20 -7.71 -11.24 6.99
N LEU A 21 -7.97 -10.11 7.66
CA LEU A 21 -8.46 -10.09 9.05
C LEU A 21 -9.76 -10.87 9.19
N ALA A 22 -10.75 -10.64 8.31
CA ALA A 22 -12.03 -11.35 8.38
C ALA A 22 -11.83 -12.86 8.36
N ARG A 23 -11.08 -13.39 7.39
CA ARG A 23 -10.80 -14.84 7.29
C ARG A 23 -10.05 -15.36 8.52
N ARG A 24 -8.95 -14.70 8.89
CA ARG A 24 -8.09 -15.18 9.97
C ARG A 24 -8.75 -15.12 11.36
N LEU A 25 -9.61 -14.12 11.59
CA LEU A 25 -10.39 -14.06 12.84
C LEU A 25 -11.39 -15.22 12.92
N LEU A 26 -12.10 -15.55 11.83
CA LEU A 26 -12.97 -16.72 11.79
C LEU A 26 -12.20 -18.02 12.08
N GLU A 27 -11.02 -18.19 11.47
CA GLU A 27 -10.18 -19.39 11.60
C GLU A 27 -9.55 -19.52 13.01
N ARG A 28 -9.05 -18.40 13.59
CA ARG A 28 -8.21 -18.43 14.79
C ARG A 28 -8.96 -18.18 16.10
N THR A 29 -10.05 -17.41 16.06
CA THR A 29 -10.80 -17.06 17.27
C THR A 29 -12.15 -17.79 17.37
N GLY A 30 -12.71 -18.21 16.26
CA GLY A 30 -14.06 -18.76 16.20
C GLY A 30 -15.18 -17.71 16.40
N GLY A 31 -14.82 -16.44 16.54
CA GLY A 31 -15.74 -15.32 16.80
C GLY A 31 -16.60 -14.96 15.59
N ARG A 32 -17.69 -14.23 15.86
CA ARG A 32 -18.55 -13.63 14.83
C ARG A 32 -17.93 -12.33 14.34
N VAL A 33 -17.79 -12.20 13.03
CA VAL A 33 -17.15 -11.06 12.37
C VAL A 33 -18.16 -10.28 11.53
N LEU A 34 -18.26 -8.98 11.76
CA LEU A 34 -18.87 -8.04 10.83
C LEU A 34 -17.75 -7.39 10.00
N LEU A 35 -17.84 -7.50 8.68
CA LEU A 35 -16.94 -6.83 7.73
C LEU A 35 -17.74 -5.77 6.96
N LEU A 36 -17.32 -4.50 7.08
CA LEU A 36 -17.96 -3.35 6.45
C LEU A 36 -17.10 -2.81 5.31
N GLU A 37 -17.67 -2.64 4.12
CA GLU A 37 -17.00 -2.08 2.94
C GLU A 37 -17.83 -0.95 2.33
N ALA A 38 -17.19 0.19 2.08
CA ALA A 38 -17.86 1.36 1.49
C ALA A 38 -18.15 1.20 -0.01
N GLY A 39 -17.36 0.38 -0.69
CA GLY A 39 -17.54 0.06 -2.11
C GLY A 39 -18.50 -1.09 -2.37
N PRO A 40 -18.75 -1.41 -3.63
CA PRO A 40 -19.54 -2.56 -4.03
C PRO A 40 -18.76 -3.88 -3.89
N ALA A 41 -19.45 -5.00 -4.13
CA ALA A 41 -18.83 -6.30 -4.37
C ALA A 41 -17.93 -6.25 -5.62
N ASP A 42 -16.95 -7.16 -5.68
CA ASP A 42 -15.99 -7.27 -6.80
C ASP A 42 -16.55 -8.01 -8.02
N THR A 43 -17.79 -7.69 -8.38
CA THR A 43 -18.50 -8.32 -9.50
C THR A 43 -18.14 -7.75 -10.87
N ASP A 44 -17.48 -6.58 -10.92
CA ASP A 44 -17.01 -6.01 -12.18
C ASP A 44 -15.88 -6.88 -12.75
N PRO A 45 -16.01 -7.39 -14.00
CA PRO A 45 -15.00 -8.29 -14.56
C PRO A 45 -13.60 -7.67 -14.68
N ARG A 46 -13.47 -6.34 -14.74
CA ARG A 46 -12.16 -5.66 -14.82
C ARG A 46 -11.29 -5.90 -13.58
N VAL A 47 -11.90 -6.05 -12.38
CA VAL A 47 -11.14 -6.30 -11.14
C VAL A 47 -10.52 -7.71 -11.08
N HIS A 48 -10.93 -8.61 -11.98
CA HIS A 48 -10.38 -9.97 -12.07
C HIS A 48 -9.37 -10.13 -13.22
N ARG A 49 -9.28 -9.14 -14.12
CA ARG A 49 -8.40 -9.18 -15.28
C ARG A 49 -6.99 -8.69 -14.93
N THR A 50 -6.03 -9.11 -15.75
CA THR A 50 -4.61 -8.81 -15.56
C THR A 50 -4.07 -7.87 -16.64
N ASP A 51 -4.86 -7.52 -17.66
CA ASP A 51 -4.44 -6.62 -18.74
C ASP A 51 -4.38 -5.15 -18.28
N ILE A 52 -3.44 -4.40 -18.85
CA ILE A 52 -3.17 -2.99 -18.50
C ILE A 52 -4.40 -2.11 -18.75
N GLY A 53 -5.15 -2.34 -19.83
CA GLY A 53 -6.32 -1.54 -20.19
C GLY A 53 -7.40 -1.62 -19.12
N SER A 54 -7.74 -2.83 -18.67
CA SER A 54 -8.66 -3.05 -17.55
C SER A 54 -8.16 -2.37 -16.28
N MET A 55 -6.89 -2.56 -15.92
CA MET A 55 -6.27 -2.01 -14.72
C MET A 55 -6.30 -0.47 -14.70
N VAL A 56 -5.85 0.18 -15.76
CA VAL A 56 -5.82 1.66 -15.84
C VAL A 56 -7.24 2.25 -15.78
N SER A 57 -8.24 1.56 -16.38
CA SER A 57 -9.63 1.99 -16.32
C SER A 57 -10.22 2.00 -14.90
N LEU A 58 -9.65 1.25 -13.96
CA LEU A 58 -10.07 1.23 -12.54
C LEU A 58 -9.53 2.43 -11.75
N TRP A 59 -8.51 3.15 -12.26
CA TRP A 59 -7.85 4.24 -11.54
C TRP A 59 -8.61 5.57 -11.66
N GLY A 60 -9.67 5.71 -10.84
CA GLY A 60 -10.43 6.95 -10.75
C GLY A 60 -11.41 7.18 -11.89
N GLY A 61 -11.94 6.11 -12.48
CA GLY A 61 -13.08 6.17 -13.38
C GLY A 61 -14.38 6.59 -12.70
N PRO A 62 -15.43 6.95 -13.48
CA PRO A 62 -16.73 7.41 -12.95
C PRO A 62 -17.55 6.28 -12.31
N ASP A 63 -17.11 5.04 -12.40
CA ASP A 63 -17.81 3.83 -11.96
C ASP A 63 -17.83 3.60 -10.44
N GLY A 64 -17.10 4.42 -9.68
CA GLY A 64 -17.12 4.36 -8.22
C GLY A 64 -16.30 3.23 -7.58
N LEU A 65 -15.49 2.50 -8.37
CA LEU A 65 -14.61 1.42 -7.87
C LEU A 65 -13.33 1.95 -7.22
N SER A 66 -13.09 3.25 -7.30
CA SER A 66 -11.99 3.94 -6.62
C SER A 66 -12.47 5.24 -5.98
N TRP A 67 -11.91 5.55 -4.80
CA TRP A 67 -12.03 6.87 -4.19
C TRP A 67 -11.27 7.88 -5.06
N PRO A 68 -11.88 8.98 -5.49
CA PRO A 68 -11.26 9.98 -6.36
C PRO A 68 -10.42 10.99 -5.57
N TYR A 69 -9.57 10.51 -4.66
CA TYR A 69 -8.74 11.38 -3.84
C TYR A 69 -7.73 12.17 -4.66
N ALA A 70 -7.39 13.35 -4.16
CA ALA A 70 -6.31 14.18 -4.65
C ALA A 70 -5.63 14.88 -3.48
N THR A 71 -4.37 15.22 -3.65
CA THR A 71 -3.62 15.99 -2.66
C THR A 71 -4.04 17.46 -2.69
N THR A 72 -3.73 18.19 -1.63
CA THR A 72 -3.61 19.65 -1.71
C THR A 72 -2.56 20.04 -2.75
N PRO A 73 -2.56 21.30 -3.23
CA PRO A 73 -1.46 21.78 -4.05
C PRO A 73 -0.11 21.54 -3.37
N GLN A 74 0.85 20.94 -4.11
CA GLN A 74 2.15 20.52 -3.59
C GLN A 74 3.25 21.50 -4.00
N PRO A 75 3.79 22.34 -3.08
CA PRO A 75 4.84 23.31 -3.41
C PRO A 75 6.06 22.66 -4.07
N GLY A 76 6.50 21.49 -3.58
CA GLY A 76 7.62 20.73 -4.16
C GLY A 76 7.37 20.21 -5.58
N LEU A 77 6.13 20.24 -6.06
CA LEU A 77 5.73 19.87 -7.42
C LEU A 77 5.20 21.08 -8.21
N GLY A 78 5.72 22.27 -7.94
CA GLY A 78 5.31 23.50 -8.63
C GLY A 78 3.84 23.90 -8.35
N GLY A 79 3.29 23.55 -7.19
CA GLY A 79 1.91 23.85 -6.83
C GLY A 79 0.86 22.91 -7.43
N ARG A 80 1.25 21.85 -8.15
CA ARG A 80 0.30 20.89 -8.74
C ARG A 80 -0.35 20.01 -7.66
N PRO A 81 -1.67 19.83 -7.66
CA PRO A 81 -2.30 18.73 -6.97
C PRO A 81 -2.01 17.40 -7.71
N VAL A 82 -1.92 16.31 -6.98
CA VAL A 82 -1.69 14.97 -7.53
C VAL A 82 -2.91 14.09 -7.27
N ARG A 83 -3.41 13.39 -8.29
CA ARG A 83 -4.48 12.41 -8.12
C ARG A 83 -3.96 11.19 -7.37
N LEU A 84 -4.69 10.76 -6.34
CA LEU A 84 -4.30 9.66 -5.45
C LEU A 84 -5.48 8.66 -5.29
N PRO A 85 -5.96 8.04 -6.40
CA PRO A 85 -7.06 7.09 -6.31
C PRO A 85 -6.73 5.91 -5.39
N GLN A 86 -7.70 5.48 -4.61
CA GLN A 86 -7.62 4.31 -3.73
C GLN A 86 -8.79 3.38 -4.03
N GLY A 87 -8.58 2.07 -3.97
CA GLY A 87 -9.64 1.10 -4.24
C GLY A 87 -10.85 1.27 -3.31
N ARG A 88 -12.06 1.30 -3.90
CA ARG A 88 -13.36 1.34 -3.22
C ARG A 88 -14.22 0.18 -3.74
N VAL A 89 -13.85 -1.01 -3.37
CA VAL A 89 -14.44 -2.28 -3.82
C VAL A 89 -13.92 -3.38 -2.91
N LEU A 90 -14.59 -4.51 -2.81
CA LEU A 90 -14.04 -5.68 -2.10
C LEU A 90 -12.62 -6.01 -2.58
N GLY A 91 -11.70 -6.20 -1.64
CA GLY A 91 -10.27 -6.35 -1.87
C GLY A 91 -9.51 -5.01 -1.93
N GLY A 92 -10.21 -3.87 -2.01
CA GLY A 92 -9.62 -2.53 -2.00
C GLY A 92 -8.49 -2.36 -3.01
N GLY A 93 -7.34 -1.86 -2.56
CA GLY A 93 -6.15 -1.68 -3.39
C GLY A 93 -5.69 -2.95 -4.11
N SER A 94 -5.85 -4.16 -3.53
CA SER A 94 -5.47 -5.42 -4.18
C SER A 94 -6.34 -5.76 -5.40
N SER A 95 -7.57 -5.23 -5.47
CA SER A 95 -8.48 -5.41 -6.60
C SER A 95 -8.22 -4.44 -7.76
N VAL A 96 -7.47 -3.35 -7.53
CA VAL A 96 -7.23 -2.29 -8.54
C VAL A 96 -5.76 -2.03 -8.83
N ASN A 97 -4.81 -2.60 -8.08
CA ASN A 97 -3.37 -2.36 -8.23
C ASN A 97 -2.78 -3.00 -9.51
N ALA A 98 -1.49 -2.73 -9.75
CA ALA A 98 -0.72 -3.30 -10.86
C ALA A 98 -0.20 -4.72 -10.58
N MET A 99 -0.66 -5.38 -9.53
CA MET A 99 -0.36 -6.78 -9.15
C MET A 99 1.12 -7.09 -8.85
N MET A 100 2.01 -6.12 -8.81
CA MET A 100 3.42 -6.36 -8.49
C MET A 100 3.58 -6.84 -7.04
N TYR A 101 4.19 -7.99 -6.86
CA TYR A 101 4.41 -8.59 -5.55
C TYR A 101 5.81 -8.26 -5.03
N VAL A 102 5.92 -7.30 -4.14
CA VAL A 102 7.17 -6.87 -3.48
C VAL A 102 6.93 -6.86 -1.97
N ARG A 103 7.77 -7.57 -1.22
CA ARG A 103 7.64 -7.66 0.25
C ARG A 103 8.22 -6.46 0.99
N GLY A 104 9.20 -5.81 0.39
CA GLY A 104 10.09 -4.84 1.04
C GLY A 104 11.46 -5.46 1.36
N ASN A 105 12.39 -4.65 1.79
CA ASN A 105 13.73 -5.08 2.17
C ASN A 105 13.75 -5.58 3.63
N ARG A 106 14.64 -6.53 3.94
CA ARG A 106 14.88 -6.99 5.31
C ARG A 106 15.12 -5.82 6.27
N ARG A 107 15.86 -4.81 5.83
CA ARG A 107 16.23 -3.65 6.64
C ARG A 107 15.05 -2.71 6.94
N ASP A 108 13.97 -2.74 6.15
CA ASP A 108 12.75 -1.99 6.47
C ASP A 108 12.17 -2.48 7.80
N PHE A 109 12.02 -3.80 7.93
CA PHE A 109 11.44 -4.43 9.12
C PHE A 109 12.39 -4.39 10.32
N ASP A 110 13.68 -4.63 10.11
CA ASP A 110 14.69 -4.47 11.16
C ASP A 110 14.75 -3.01 11.66
N GLY A 111 14.53 -2.04 10.77
CA GLY A 111 14.33 -0.63 11.08
C GLY A 111 13.08 -0.39 11.94
N TRP A 112 11.95 -1.05 11.62
CA TRP A 112 10.74 -0.95 12.46
C TRP A 112 11.01 -1.45 13.89
N ARG A 113 11.71 -2.59 14.03
CA ARG A 113 12.13 -3.10 15.34
C ARG A 113 13.06 -2.12 16.06
N ALA A 114 14.03 -1.54 15.37
CA ALA A 114 14.96 -0.57 15.94
C ALA A 114 14.28 0.72 16.45
N LEU A 115 13.10 1.06 15.92
CA LEU A 115 12.23 2.13 16.42
C LEU A 115 11.42 1.74 17.67
N GLY A 116 11.73 0.61 18.32
CA GLY A 116 11.08 0.13 19.54
C GLY A 116 9.87 -0.78 19.31
N ASN A 117 9.63 -1.23 18.08
CA ASN A 117 8.55 -2.15 17.78
C ASN A 117 9.07 -3.61 17.79
N ASP A 118 9.37 -4.12 18.97
CA ASP A 118 9.80 -5.51 19.16
C ASP A 118 8.79 -6.49 18.55
N GLY A 119 9.30 -7.51 17.85
CA GLY A 119 8.48 -8.48 17.14
C GLY A 119 8.13 -8.05 15.70
N TRP A 120 8.65 -6.92 15.19
CA TRP A 120 8.45 -6.45 13.82
C TRP A 120 9.72 -6.46 12.97
N GLY A 121 10.81 -7.10 13.44
CA GLY A 121 12.00 -7.36 12.62
C GLY A 121 11.72 -8.37 11.50
N TYR A 122 12.62 -8.46 10.53
CA TYR A 122 12.42 -9.31 9.35
C TYR A 122 12.13 -10.78 9.70
N GLU A 123 12.89 -11.36 10.62
CA GLU A 123 12.68 -12.74 11.06
C GLU A 123 11.33 -12.94 11.77
N ASP A 124 10.82 -11.89 12.42
CA ASP A 124 9.52 -11.94 13.10
C ASP A 124 8.34 -11.88 12.11
N VAL A 125 8.54 -11.22 10.95
CA VAL A 125 7.46 -11.02 9.96
C VAL A 125 7.53 -11.98 8.77
N LEU A 126 8.68 -12.58 8.48
CA LEU A 126 8.86 -13.55 7.39
C LEU A 126 7.87 -14.72 7.46
N PRO A 127 7.55 -15.31 8.64
CA PRO A 127 6.56 -16.38 8.72
C PRO A 127 5.17 -15.98 8.21
N TYR A 128 4.77 -14.71 8.39
CA TYR A 128 3.46 -14.20 7.92
C TYR A 128 3.46 -13.97 6.41
N PHE A 129 4.56 -13.51 5.81
CA PHE A 129 4.71 -13.47 4.36
C PHE A 129 4.60 -14.86 3.74
N ARG A 130 5.26 -15.86 4.34
CA ARG A 130 5.20 -17.24 3.88
C ARG A 130 3.82 -17.87 4.05
N ALA A 131 3.13 -17.58 5.16
CA ALA A 131 1.77 -18.07 5.42
C ALA A 131 0.72 -17.48 4.45
N ALA A 132 0.95 -16.26 3.97
CA ALA A 132 0.08 -15.60 3.00
C ALA A 132 0.25 -16.15 1.58
N GLU A 133 1.44 -16.62 1.20
CA GLU A 133 1.87 -16.86 -0.16
C GLU A 133 1.68 -18.31 -0.62
N ASP A 134 1.25 -18.45 -1.87
CA ASP A 134 1.35 -19.69 -2.65
C ASP A 134 2.19 -19.38 -3.90
N PHE A 135 3.50 -19.50 -3.75
CA PHE A 135 4.46 -19.23 -4.80
C PHE A 135 4.55 -20.38 -5.79
N GLU A 136 4.60 -20.10 -7.07
CA GLU A 136 4.49 -21.12 -8.11
C GLU A 136 5.63 -22.14 -8.14
N ASP A 137 6.83 -21.76 -7.67
CA ASP A 137 7.99 -22.66 -7.56
C ASP A 137 8.00 -23.43 -6.22
N GLY A 138 6.99 -23.23 -5.38
CA GLY A 138 6.85 -23.90 -4.09
C GLY A 138 7.57 -23.22 -2.93
N ALA A 139 7.63 -23.91 -1.79
CA ALA A 139 8.21 -23.39 -0.57
C ALA A 139 9.74 -23.37 -0.58
N SER A 140 10.32 -22.35 0.06
CA SER A 140 11.75 -22.28 0.36
C SER A 140 11.98 -21.65 1.74
N GLU A 141 13.22 -21.35 2.10
CA GLU A 141 13.52 -20.57 3.29
C GLU A 141 12.75 -19.23 3.32
N TYR A 142 12.64 -18.55 2.17
CA TYR A 142 12.00 -17.23 2.03
C TYR A 142 10.58 -17.29 1.49
N ARG A 143 10.21 -18.34 0.75
CA ARG A 143 8.95 -18.42 0.00
C ARG A 143 7.94 -19.34 0.68
N GLY A 144 6.65 -19.03 0.51
CA GLY A 144 5.54 -19.87 0.98
C GLY A 144 4.92 -20.71 -0.13
N ALA A 145 4.27 -21.82 0.25
CA ALA A 145 3.42 -22.61 -0.63
C ALA A 145 2.14 -22.99 0.12
N GLY A 146 1.04 -23.07 -0.62
CA GLY A 146 -0.28 -23.42 -0.07
C GLY A 146 -0.97 -22.29 0.68
N GLY A 147 -0.40 -21.08 0.73
CA GLY A 147 -1.08 -19.90 1.23
C GLY A 147 -2.20 -19.45 0.29
N PRO A 148 -3.05 -18.51 0.73
CA PRO A 148 -4.20 -18.07 -0.08
C PRO A 148 -3.82 -17.24 -1.30
N LEU A 149 -2.77 -16.41 -1.21
CA LEU A 149 -2.37 -15.46 -2.24
C LEU A 149 -1.49 -16.12 -3.30
N LYS A 150 -1.98 -16.25 -4.53
CA LYS A 150 -1.20 -16.77 -5.65
C LYS A 150 -0.15 -15.77 -6.09
N VAL A 151 1.10 -16.22 -6.23
CA VAL A 151 2.24 -15.42 -6.71
C VAL A 151 2.97 -16.20 -7.80
N VAL A 152 3.14 -15.57 -8.95
CA VAL A 152 3.81 -16.17 -10.11
C VAL A 152 4.90 -15.24 -10.65
N HIS A 153 5.87 -15.82 -11.34
CA HIS A 153 6.84 -15.07 -12.12
C HIS A 153 6.18 -14.37 -13.32
N TYR A 154 6.82 -13.32 -13.81
CA TYR A 154 6.52 -12.81 -15.13
C TYR A 154 7.33 -13.59 -16.16
N ASP A 155 6.65 -14.42 -16.95
CA ASP A 155 7.24 -15.41 -17.85
C ASP A 155 7.43 -14.93 -19.31
N ARG A 156 6.92 -13.73 -19.64
CA ARG A 156 6.90 -13.18 -21.01
C ARG A 156 7.56 -11.81 -21.15
N PRO A 157 8.76 -11.58 -20.58
CA PRO A 157 9.40 -10.27 -20.71
C PRO A 157 9.70 -9.95 -22.17
N SER A 158 9.39 -8.72 -22.56
CA SER A 158 9.70 -8.22 -23.90
C SER A 158 11.21 -8.25 -24.19
N PRO A 159 11.63 -8.23 -25.46
CA PRO A 159 13.05 -8.17 -25.80
C PRO A 159 13.78 -6.99 -25.15
N VAL A 160 13.14 -5.81 -25.03
CA VAL A 160 13.76 -4.64 -24.41
C VAL A 160 13.86 -4.79 -22.89
N SER A 161 12.92 -5.50 -22.25
CA SER A 161 13.01 -5.79 -20.80
C SER A 161 14.10 -6.80 -20.48
N ARG A 162 14.36 -7.75 -21.37
CA ARG A 162 15.55 -8.62 -21.28
C ARG A 162 16.83 -7.81 -21.41
N ALA A 163 16.88 -6.92 -22.40
CA ALA A 163 18.02 -6.03 -22.60
C ALA A 163 18.26 -5.09 -21.39
N PHE A 164 17.21 -4.68 -20.67
CA PHE A 164 17.35 -3.91 -19.42
C PHE A 164 18.08 -4.72 -18.33
N VAL A 165 17.72 -5.99 -18.14
CA VAL A 165 18.39 -6.85 -17.14
C VAL A 165 19.85 -7.09 -17.54
N GLU A 166 20.14 -7.28 -18.82
CA GLU A 166 21.51 -7.40 -19.36
C GLU A 166 22.28 -6.08 -19.18
N ALA A 167 21.63 -4.92 -19.43
CA ALA A 167 22.20 -3.58 -19.23
C ALA A 167 22.63 -3.34 -17.78
N ALA A 168 21.79 -3.77 -16.83
CA ALA A 168 22.15 -3.69 -15.42
C ALA A 168 23.40 -4.53 -15.10
N ALA A 169 23.50 -5.73 -15.64
CA ALA A 169 24.69 -6.57 -15.47
C ALA A 169 25.97 -5.94 -16.09
N GLU A 170 25.87 -5.25 -17.26
CA GLU A 170 26.98 -4.50 -17.84
C GLU A 170 27.47 -3.37 -16.94
N LEU A 171 26.61 -2.78 -16.12
CA LEU A 171 26.96 -1.76 -15.12
C LEU A 171 27.40 -2.35 -13.77
N GLY A 172 27.49 -3.68 -13.65
CA GLY A 172 27.97 -4.36 -12.45
C GLY A 172 26.89 -4.65 -11.40
N PHE A 173 25.62 -4.48 -11.72
CA PHE A 173 24.51 -5.00 -10.90
C PHE A 173 24.41 -6.52 -11.06
N GLU A 174 23.89 -7.19 -10.02
CA GLU A 174 23.59 -8.62 -10.16
C GLU A 174 22.49 -8.83 -11.21
N GLY A 175 22.77 -9.68 -12.20
CA GLY A 175 21.86 -9.98 -13.31
C GLY A 175 20.85 -11.06 -12.93
N GLY A 176 19.61 -10.91 -13.45
CA GLY A 176 18.50 -11.78 -13.16
C GLY A 176 18.36 -13.01 -14.04
N PRO A 177 17.29 -13.80 -13.81
CA PRO A 177 16.16 -13.44 -12.94
C PRO A 177 16.45 -13.75 -11.46
N LEU A 178 16.65 -12.71 -10.66
CA LEU A 178 16.80 -12.86 -9.22
C LEU A 178 15.44 -12.90 -8.52
N ASP A 179 15.32 -13.74 -7.48
CA ASP A 179 14.21 -13.66 -6.55
C ASP A 179 14.45 -12.52 -5.54
N TYR A 180 14.00 -11.31 -5.89
CA TYR A 180 14.13 -10.12 -5.05
C TYR A 180 13.28 -10.17 -3.77
N ASN A 181 12.39 -11.16 -3.62
CA ASN A 181 11.69 -11.49 -2.38
C ASN A 181 12.38 -12.64 -1.60
N GLY A 182 13.57 -13.07 -2.06
CA GLY A 182 14.41 -14.10 -1.46
C GLY A 182 15.47 -13.51 -0.53
N ALA A 183 16.69 -14.03 -0.63
CA ALA A 183 17.81 -13.67 0.25
C ALA A 183 18.32 -12.23 0.07
N ALA A 184 18.26 -11.69 -1.15
CA ALA A 184 18.76 -10.37 -1.49
C ALA A 184 17.75 -9.61 -2.36
N GLN A 185 17.54 -8.32 -2.05
CA GLN A 185 16.69 -7.45 -2.85
C GLN A 185 17.51 -6.36 -3.58
N ALA A 186 18.58 -5.86 -2.97
CA ALA A 186 19.30 -4.69 -3.45
C ALA A 186 20.40 -5.01 -4.45
N ASN A 187 20.75 -4.03 -5.29
CA ASN A 187 21.77 -4.10 -6.36
C ASN A 187 21.54 -5.22 -7.35
N ALA A 188 20.28 -5.50 -7.65
CA ALA A 188 19.86 -6.57 -8.51
C ALA A 188 18.76 -6.13 -9.46
N ALA A 189 18.90 -6.49 -10.74
CA ALA A 189 17.83 -6.38 -11.73
C ALA A 189 17.06 -7.70 -11.81
N PHE A 190 15.74 -7.60 -12.06
CA PHE A 190 14.84 -8.74 -12.02
C PHE A 190 13.62 -8.53 -12.94
N TYR A 191 12.83 -9.59 -13.15
CA TYR A 191 11.47 -9.51 -13.67
C TYR A 191 10.49 -9.52 -12.50
N TYR A 192 9.43 -8.67 -12.59
CA TYR A 192 8.45 -8.58 -11.50
C TYR A 192 7.69 -9.90 -11.32
N GLN A 193 7.47 -10.26 -10.06
CA GLN A 193 6.51 -11.29 -9.67
C GLN A 193 5.13 -10.65 -9.51
N SER A 194 4.08 -11.43 -9.77
CA SER A 194 2.73 -10.90 -9.85
C SER A 194 1.75 -11.68 -8.97
N THR A 195 0.85 -10.96 -8.29
CA THR A 195 -0.30 -11.52 -7.56
C THR A 195 -1.40 -11.93 -8.53
N ARG A 196 -1.15 -12.99 -9.28
CA ARG A 196 -2.08 -13.63 -10.23
C ARG A 196 -1.97 -15.14 -10.17
N SER A 197 -2.99 -15.82 -10.66
CA SER A 197 -2.95 -17.27 -10.86
C SER A 197 -2.30 -17.63 -12.20
N LYS A 198 -1.96 -18.90 -12.40
CA LYS A 198 -1.36 -19.41 -13.65
C LYS A 198 -2.29 -19.29 -14.87
N ASP A 199 -3.60 -19.15 -14.65
CA ASP A 199 -4.62 -18.92 -15.66
C ASP A 199 -4.94 -17.42 -15.89
N ASP A 200 -3.98 -16.56 -15.59
CA ASP A 200 -4.03 -15.10 -15.82
C ASP A 200 -5.21 -14.38 -15.14
N ARG A 201 -5.58 -14.80 -13.93
CA ARG A 201 -6.57 -14.11 -13.11
C ARG A 201 -5.91 -13.40 -11.93
N ARG A 202 -6.36 -12.19 -11.62
CA ARG A 202 -5.91 -11.44 -10.43
C ARG A 202 -6.18 -12.23 -9.15
N SER A 203 -5.18 -12.35 -8.29
CA SER A 203 -5.29 -12.88 -6.94
C SER A 203 -5.40 -11.72 -5.95
N SER A 204 -6.56 -11.02 -5.94
CA SER A 204 -6.87 -10.00 -4.94
C SER A 204 -7.12 -10.65 -3.58
N THR A 205 -7.08 -9.88 -2.50
CA THR A 205 -7.43 -10.40 -1.17
C THR A 205 -8.90 -10.77 -1.04
N ALA A 206 -9.79 -10.16 -1.84
CA ALA A 206 -11.18 -10.61 -1.94
C ALA A 206 -11.25 -12.04 -2.48
N VAL A 207 -10.54 -12.34 -3.57
CA VAL A 207 -10.50 -13.68 -4.17
C VAL A 207 -9.74 -14.67 -3.27
N ALA A 208 -8.59 -14.27 -2.76
CA ALA A 208 -7.68 -15.15 -2.03
C ALA A 208 -8.15 -15.47 -0.61
N TYR A 209 -8.69 -14.50 0.10
CA TYR A 209 -9.03 -14.64 1.52
C TYR A 209 -10.53 -14.62 1.77
N LEU A 210 -11.29 -13.71 1.16
CA LEU A 210 -12.69 -13.52 1.52
C LEU A 210 -13.62 -14.53 0.82
N ALA A 211 -13.45 -14.76 -0.47
CA ALA A 211 -14.31 -15.65 -1.25
C ALA A 211 -14.45 -17.06 -0.64
N PRO A 212 -13.39 -17.71 -0.10
CA PRO A 212 -13.53 -19.04 0.52
C PRO A 212 -14.36 -19.10 1.80
N VAL A 213 -14.67 -17.96 2.43
CA VAL A 213 -15.37 -17.88 3.73
C VAL A 213 -16.67 -17.09 3.66
N LEU A 214 -17.14 -16.71 2.46
CA LEU A 214 -18.38 -15.93 2.31
C LEU A 214 -19.63 -16.65 2.84
N ASP A 215 -19.64 -17.97 2.79
CA ASP A 215 -20.75 -18.79 3.28
C ASP A 215 -20.60 -19.20 4.77
N ASP A 216 -19.56 -18.74 5.46
CA ASP A 216 -19.40 -19.01 6.90
C ASP A 216 -20.48 -18.24 7.68
N PRO A 217 -21.35 -18.93 8.47
CA PRO A 217 -22.45 -18.30 9.18
C PRO A 217 -22.01 -17.30 10.26
N ARG A 218 -20.73 -17.30 10.63
CA ARG A 218 -20.13 -16.35 11.58
C ARG A 218 -19.68 -15.05 10.91
N LEU A 219 -19.58 -15.01 9.57
CA LEU A 219 -19.28 -13.81 8.81
C LEU A 219 -20.55 -13.07 8.41
N THR A 220 -20.59 -11.78 8.68
CA THR A 220 -21.55 -10.86 8.07
C THR A 220 -20.77 -9.86 7.24
N LEU A 221 -20.99 -9.83 5.94
CA LEU A 221 -20.41 -8.86 5.03
C LEU A 221 -21.49 -7.86 4.62
N VAL A 222 -21.19 -6.55 4.75
CA VAL A 222 -22.05 -5.47 4.25
C VAL A 222 -21.23 -4.59 3.32
N THR A 223 -21.58 -4.56 2.05
CA THR A 223 -21.03 -3.67 1.02
C THR A 223 -21.88 -2.41 0.87
N GLY A 224 -21.33 -1.34 0.29
CA GLY A 224 -22.01 -0.04 0.25
C GLY A 224 -22.15 0.61 1.62
N ALA A 225 -21.42 0.14 2.62
CA ALA A 225 -21.49 0.55 4.03
C ALA A 225 -20.33 1.50 4.37
N THR A 226 -20.61 2.80 4.49
CA THR A 226 -19.62 3.80 4.87
C THR A 226 -19.67 4.01 6.40
N VAL A 227 -18.62 3.58 7.10
CA VAL A 227 -18.50 3.83 8.54
C VAL A 227 -18.23 5.31 8.78
N THR A 228 -19.04 5.92 9.65
CA THR A 228 -18.99 7.35 9.95
C THR A 228 -18.19 7.67 11.20
N ARG A 229 -18.28 6.80 12.22
CA ARG A 229 -17.51 6.92 13.46
C ARG A 229 -17.43 5.60 14.24
N VAL A 230 -16.43 5.49 15.09
CA VAL A 230 -16.35 4.51 16.16
C VAL A 230 -17.17 4.98 17.35
N LEU A 231 -17.98 4.12 17.94
CA LEU A 231 -18.74 4.39 19.14
C LEU A 231 -17.87 4.14 20.37
N LEU A 232 -17.75 5.13 21.23
CA LEU A 232 -16.93 5.07 22.44
C LEU A 232 -17.83 5.15 23.68
N ASP A 233 -17.52 4.33 24.69
CA ASP A 233 -18.09 4.40 26.02
C ASP A 233 -16.98 4.24 27.07
N ALA A 234 -16.85 5.18 27.97
CA ALA A 234 -15.86 5.21 29.06
C ALA A 234 -14.42 4.87 28.58
N GLY A 235 -13.97 5.42 27.44
CA GLY A 235 -12.63 5.19 26.89
C GLY A 235 -12.46 3.85 26.16
N ARG A 236 -13.55 3.13 25.86
CA ARG A 236 -13.56 1.87 25.14
C ARG A 236 -14.37 1.98 23.84
N ALA A 237 -13.87 1.40 22.76
CA ALA A 237 -14.65 1.19 21.54
C ALA A 237 -15.67 0.07 21.77
N THR A 238 -16.93 0.38 21.52
CA THR A 238 -18.07 -0.53 21.74
C THR A 238 -18.79 -0.92 20.45
N GLY A 239 -18.40 -0.33 19.32
CA GLY A 239 -19.00 -0.57 18.02
C GLY A 239 -18.75 0.55 17.05
N VAL A 240 -19.55 0.58 15.98
CA VAL A 240 -19.46 1.60 14.93
C VAL A 240 -20.85 2.09 14.52
N GLU A 241 -20.88 3.30 13.98
CA GLU A 241 -21.99 3.86 13.21
C GLU A 241 -21.61 3.84 11.73
N TYR A 242 -22.52 3.45 10.86
CA TYR A 242 -22.30 3.41 9.42
C TYR A 242 -23.55 3.76 8.62
N LEU A 243 -23.37 4.23 7.40
CA LEU A 243 -24.43 4.52 6.44
C LEU A 243 -24.47 3.39 5.41
N ALA A 244 -25.65 2.79 5.24
CA ALA A 244 -25.93 1.81 4.19
C ALA A 244 -27.37 1.99 3.71
N ASP A 245 -27.64 1.80 2.43
CA ASP A 245 -28.97 1.91 1.82
C ASP A 245 -29.70 3.23 2.15
N GLY A 246 -28.94 4.32 2.31
CA GLY A 246 -29.45 5.65 2.64
C GLY A 246 -29.89 5.83 4.09
N ALA A 247 -29.64 4.86 4.98
CA ALA A 247 -29.98 4.91 6.40
C ALA A 247 -28.73 4.80 7.29
N ALA A 248 -28.82 5.33 8.50
CA ALA A 248 -27.82 5.18 9.55
C ALA A 248 -28.10 3.91 10.36
N HIS A 249 -27.05 3.11 10.55
CA HIS A 249 -27.06 1.87 11.31
C HIS A 249 -25.99 1.89 12.40
N THR A 250 -26.16 1.05 13.42
CA THR A 250 -25.14 0.82 14.45
C THR A 250 -24.88 -0.67 14.62
N ALA A 251 -23.62 -1.04 14.82
CA ALA A 251 -23.21 -2.40 15.14
C ALA A 251 -22.30 -2.41 16.35
N GLY A 252 -22.56 -3.31 17.30
CA GLY A 252 -21.76 -3.49 18.51
C GLY A 252 -20.60 -4.45 18.29
N ALA A 253 -19.49 -4.21 18.99
CA ALA A 253 -18.32 -5.08 19.07
C ALA A 253 -18.10 -5.49 20.52
N ASP A 254 -18.25 -6.80 20.81
CA ASP A 254 -18.06 -7.32 22.17
C ASP A 254 -16.58 -7.40 22.55
N ALA A 255 -15.70 -7.74 21.58
CA ALA A 255 -14.25 -7.82 21.77
C ALA A 255 -13.54 -6.57 21.25
N GLU A 256 -13.48 -6.35 19.92
CA GLU A 256 -12.70 -5.25 19.33
C GLU A 256 -13.36 -4.69 18.07
N VAL A 257 -13.17 -3.38 17.85
CA VAL A 257 -13.30 -2.69 16.56
C VAL A 257 -11.90 -2.63 15.92
N ILE A 258 -11.78 -3.02 14.64
CA ILE A 258 -10.50 -3.06 13.92
C ILE A 258 -10.61 -2.20 12.66
N LEU A 259 -9.86 -1.11 12.60
CA LEU A 259 -9.80 -0.26 11.43
C LEU A 259 -8.82 -0.84 10.40
N ALA A 260 -9.30 -1.05 9.19
CA ALA A 260 -8.58 -1.55 8.02
C ALA A 260 -8.95 -0.73 6.77
N ALA A 261 -9.29 0.55 6.96
CA ALA A 261 -9.78 1.44 5.90
C ALA A 261 -8.65 2.11 5.08
N GLY A 262 -7.39 1.78 5.37
CA GLY A 262 -6.20 2.28 4.68
C GLY A 262 -5.70 3.63 5.19
N ALA A 263 -4.51 4.02 4.71
CA ALA A 263 -3.76 5.14 5.26
C ALA A 263 -4.44 6.52 5.14
N LEU A 264 -5.45 6.65 4.31
CA LEU A 264 -6.17 7.93 4.17
C LEU A 264 -7.48 7.96 4.97
N ALA A 265 -8.19 6.82 5.04
CA ALA A 265 -9.50 6.78 5.69
C ALA A 265 -9.43 6.38 7.18
N SER A 266 -8.49 5.51 7.58
CA SER A 266 -8.35 5.10 8.99
C SER A 266 -8.06 6.29 9.92
N PRO A 267 -7.09 7.20 9.64
CA PRO A 267 -6.90 8.38 10.49
C PRO A 267 -8.08 9.33 10.45
N ALA A 268 -8.74 9.54 9.30
CA ALA A 268 -9.91 10.39 9.20
C ALA A 268 -11.07 9.84 10.05
N LEU A 269 -11.25 8.52 10.11
CA LEU A 269 -12.25 7.88 10.95
C LEU A 269 -11.92 8.02 12.44
N LEU A 270 -10.65 7.87 12.85
CA LEU A 270 -10.22 8.15 14.22
C LEU A 270 -10.55 9.58 14.62
N MET A 271 -10.19 10.57 13.79
CA MET A 271 -10.47 11.98 14.06
C MET A 271 -11.98 12.25 14.18
N ARG A 272 -12.81 11.73 13.26
CA ARG A 272 -14.28 11.86 13.34
C ARG A 272 -14.88 11.20 14.59
N SER A 273 -14.17 10.26 15.18
CA SER A 273 -14.55 9.58 16.43
C SER A 273 -14.04 10.30 17.70
N GLY A 274 -13.43 11.49 17.54
CA GLY A 274 -12.89 12.27 18.66
C GLY A 274 -11.48 11.82 19.10
N ILE A 275 -10.77 11.03 18.28
CA ILE A 275 -9.43 10.52 18.57
C ILE A 275 -8.43 11.22 17.67
N GLY A 276 -7.60 12.12 18.20
CA GLY A 276 -6.65 12.89 17.40
C GLY A 276 -6.11 14.11 18.13
N ASP A 277 -5.54 15.03 17.37
CA ASP A 277 -5.05 16.32 17.86
C ASP A 277 -6.24 17.18 18.33
N PRO A 278 -6.27 17.61 19.61
CA PRO A 278 -7.38 18.40 20.16
C PRO A 278 -7.67 19.69 19.37
N GLU A 279 -6.64 20.40 18.90
CA GLU A 279 -6.84 21.63 18.13
C GLU A 279 -7.49 21.36 16.76
N GLU A 280 -7.09 20.29 16.11
CA GLU A 280 -7.69 19.85 14.84
C GLU A 280 -9.17 19.48 15.05
N LEU A 281 -9.46 18.66 16.07
CA LEU A 281 -10.82 18.20 16.37
C LEU A 281 -11.74 19.37 16.72
N MET A 282 -11.30 20.27 17.59
CA MET A 282 -12.08 21.45 18.00
C MET A 282 -12.38 22.40 16.83
N ARG A 283 -11.45 22.56 15.87
CA ARG A 283 -11.70 23.35 14.64
C ARG A 283 -12.87 22.83 13.83
N HIS A 284 -13.17 21.54 13.92
CA HIS A 284 -14.29 20.89 13.23
C HIS A 284 -15.51 20.66 14.14
N GLY A 285 -15.50 21.18 15.38
CA GLY A 285 -16.61 21.00 16.34
C GLY A 285 -16.74 19.54 16.83
N ILE A 286 -15.66 18.76 16.78
CA ILE A 286 -15.63 17.37 17.26
C ILE A 286 -15.15 17.37 18.71
N GLU A 287 -15.91 16.72 19.59
CA GLU A 287 -15.53 16.53 20.99
C GLU A 287 -14.31 15.59 21.11
N VAL A 288 -13.34 15.99 21.94
CA VAL A 288 -12.11 15.22 22.16
C VAL A 288 -12.40 14.05 23.09
N ALA A 289 -12.33 12.83 22.57
CA ALA A 289 -12.44 11.59 23.33
C ALA A 289 -11.06 11.06 23.76
N ALA A 290 -10.04 11.25 22.93
CA ALA A 290 -8.65 10.91 23.25
C ALA A 290 -7.68 11.87 22.57
N ASP A 291 -6.78 12.47 23.35
CA ASP A 291 -5.68 13.30 22.86
C ASP A 291 -4.59 12.38 22.27
N LEU A 292 -4.51 12.36 20.94
CA LEU A 292 -3.58 11.51 20.20
C LEU A 292 -3.05 12.24 18.94
N PRO A 293 -2.12 13.20 19.11
CA PRO A 293 -1.73 14.14 18.05
C PRO A 293 -1.03 13.50 16.87
N GLY A 294 -0.58 12.24 17.00
CA GLY A 294 0.00 11.47 15.90
C GLY A 294 -1.00 11.03 14.83
N VAL A 295 -2.31 11.06 15.11
CA VAL A 295 -3.32 10.65 14.14
C VAL A 295 -3.27 11.54 12.90
N GLY A 296 -3.11 10.93 11.74
CA GLY A 296 -2.99 11.60 10.46
C GLY A 296 -1.59 12.14 10.14
N GLN A 297 -0.66 12.16 11.09
CA GLN A 297 0.72 12.61 10.85
C GLN A 297 1.58 11.52 10.19
N ASN A 298 2.79 11.87 9.74
CA ASN A 298 3.77 10.93 9.18
C ASN A 298 3.34 10.26 7.85
N LEU A 299 2.44 10.87 7.08
CA LEU A 299 2.11 10.37 5.75
C LEU A 299 3.36 10.25 4.89
N GLN A 300 3.57 9.08 4.33
CA GLN A 300 4.65 8.75 3.40
C GLN A 300 4.05 8.12 2.16
N ASP A 301 4.69 8.33 1.02
CA ASP A 301 4.27 7.77 -0.26
C ASP A 301 5.46 7.74 -1.22
N HIS A 302 5.47 6.83 -2.17
CA HIS A 302 6.49 6.76 -3.20
C HIS A 302 6.16 7.67 -4.37
N LEU A 303 7.19 8.34 -4.89
CA LEU A 303 7.12 9.15 -6.10
C LEU A 303 7.85 8.48 -7.25
N LEU A 304 7.31 8.64 -8.46
CA LEU A 304 7.95 8.24 -9.72
C LEU A 304 7.77 9.31 -10.80
N PHE A 305 8.58 9.18 -11.85
CA PHE A 305 8.40 9.82 -13.15
C PHE A 305 9.03 8.95 -14.23
N GLY A 306 8.86 9.30 -15.50
CA GLY A 306 9.43 8.53 -16.61
C GLY A 306 10.70 9.18 -17.17
N VAL A 307 11.72 8.34 -17.46
CA VAL A 307 12.83 8.66 -18.36
C VAL A 307 12.63 7.78 -19.59
N ALA A 308 12.20 8.36 -20.69
CA ALA A 308 11.69 7.64 -21.84
C ALA A 308 12.53 7.80 -23.09
N TYR A 309 12.59 6.74 -23.88
CA TYR A 309 13.25 6.70 -25.18
C TYR A 309 12.33 6.19 -26.27
N GLU A 310 12.46 6.73 -27.49
CA GLU A 310 11.93 6.06 -28.67
C GLU A 310 12.64 4.73 -28.84
N SER A 311 11.94 3.72 -29.33
CA SER A 311 12.55 2.46 -29.74
C SER A 311 12.82 2.47 -31.25
N THR A 312 14.02 2.03 -31.64
CA THR A 312 14.37 1.78 -33.05
C THR A 312 13.76 0.49 -33.60
N ARG A 313 13.05 -0.27 -32.76
CA ARG A 313 12.39 -1.53 -33.08
C ARG A 313 10.96 -1.53 -32.62
N GLU A 314 10.12 -2.28 -33.29
CA GLU A 314 8.78 -2.60 -32.80
C GLU A 314 8.87 -3.34 -31.47
N LEU A 315 7.99 -2.96 -30.52
CA LEU A 315 7.89 -3.55 -29.21
C LEU A 315 6.50 -4.18 -29.05
N PRO A 316 6.41 -5.38 -28.44
CA PRO A 316 5.12 -5.96 -28.14
C PRO A 316 4.40 -5.11 -27.09
N PHE A 317 3.07 -5.05 -27.16
CA PHE A 317 2.29 -4.43 -26.09
C PHE A 317 2.45 -5.23 -24.80
N PRO A 318 2.86 -4.60 -23.68
CA PRO A 318 3.13 -5.32 -22.44
C PRO A 318 1.85 -5.86 -21.78
N GLN A 319 2.00 -6.94 -21.03
CA GLN A 319 0.92 -7.45 -20.17
C GLN A 319 0.90 -6.78 -18.80
N LEU A 320 2.07 -6.40 -18.28
CA LEU A 320 2.22 -5.67 -17.02
C LEU A 320 2.71 -4.25 -17.29
N LEU A 321 2.33 -3.33 -16.43
CA LEU A 321 2.75 -1.92 -16.53
C LEU A 321 4.27 -1.77 -16.44
N ALA A 322 4.93 -2.60 -15.60
CA ALA A 322 6.37 -2.76 -15.58
C ALA A 322 6.70 -4.26 -15.61
N GLU A 323 7.58 -4.66 -16.51
CA GLU A 323 7.99 -6.05 -16.70
C GLU A 323 9.24 -6.38 -15.88
N ALA A 324 10.15 -5.41 -15.76
CA ALA A 324 11.43 -5.54 -15.05
C ALA A 324 11.63 -4.40 -14.06
N GLY A 325 12.55 -4.60 -13.15
CA GLY A 325 12.92 -3.61 -12.14
C GLY A 325 14.35 -3.76 -11.65
N LEU A 326 14.75 -2.79 -10.86
CA LEU A 326 16.05 -2.75 -10.18
C LEU A 326 15.87 -2.07 -8.83
N PHE A 327 16.41 -2.65 -7.77
CA PHE A 327 16.59 -1.96 -6.48
C PHE A 327 18.06 -1.62 -6.29
N THR A 328 18.34 -0.36 -5.95
CA THR A 328 19.72 0.09 -5.73
C THR A 328 19.80 1.24 -4.72
N TYR A 329 21.02 1.64 -4.44
CA TYR A 329 21.36 2.76 -3.55
C TYR A 329 21.93 3.91 -4.35
N THR A 330 21.54 5.14 -3.99
CA THR A 330 22.15 6.36 -4.55
C THR A 330 23.27 6.92 -3.66
N GLY A 331 23.38 6.43 -2.44
CA GLY A 331 24.35 6.87 -1.44
C GLY A 331 24.78 5.72 -0.51
N ALA A 332 24.60 5.91 0.80
CA ALA A 332 24.96 4.92 1.80
C ALA A 332 24.18 3.61 1.65
N THR A 333 24.84 2.48 1.89
CA THR A 333 24.29 1.12 1.68
C THR A 333 23.96 0.39 2.99
N ASP A 334 23.92 1.13 4.11
CA ASP A 334 23.63 0.59 5.45
C ASP A 334 22.14 0.52 5.78
N GLY A 335 21.28 1.18 4.96
CA GLY A 335 19.82 1.14 5.03
C GLY A 335 19.18 0.24 3.99
N SER A 336 17.87 0.40 3.79
CA SER A 336 17.15 -0.17 2.66
C SER A 336 17.50 0.56 1.36
N PRO A 337 17.33 -0.05 0.17
CA PRO A 337 17.50 0.63 -1.10
C PRO A 337 16.62 1.90 -1.15
N ASP A 338 17.20 3.02 -1.57
CA ASP A 338 16.51 4.30 -1.66
C ASP A 338 15.96 4.58 -3.07
N LEU A 339 16.39 3.81 -4.07
CA LEU A 339 15.97 3.92 -5.46
C LEU A 339 15.46 2.58 -6.00
N GLN A 340 14.25 2.59 -6.58
CA GLN A 340 13.68 1.49 -7.34
C GLN A 340 13.46 1.93 -8.78
N PHE A 341 13.51 1.01 -9.74
CA PHE A 341 13.05 1.24 -11.10
C PHE A 341 11.86 0.36 -11.44
N PHE A 342 10.86 0.94 -12.11
CA PHE A 342 10.00 0.23 -13.02
C PHE A 342 10.57 0.37 -14.43
N PHE A 343 10.51 -0.72 -15.20
CA PHE A 343 10.93 -0.71 -16.59
C PHE A 343 9.93 -1.48 -17.45
N GLY A 344 9.57 -0.89 -18.60
CA GLY A 344 8.64 -1.54 -19.53
C GLY A 344 8.60 -0.92 -20.93
N PRO A 345 8.08 -1.68 -21.92
CA PRO A 345 8.02 -1.29 -23.33
C PRO A 345 6.86 -0.31 -23.64
N VAL A 346 6.73 0.75 -22.88
CA VAL A 346 5.71 1.80 -23.03
C VAL A 346 6.31 3.18 -22.83
N GLN A 347 5.74 4.19 -23.45
CA GLN A 347 6.05 5.60 -23.16
C GLN A 347 5.23 6.05 -21.94
N PHE A 348 5.70 5.73 -20.74
CA PHE A 348 5.07 6.15 -19.48
C PHE A 348 5.59 7.53 -19.05
N VAL A 349 5.17 8.55 -19.76
CA VAL A 349 5.50 9.95 -19.56
C VAL A 349 4.28 10.83 -19.83
N ASP A 350 4.37 12.12 -19.48
CA ASP A 350 3.35 13.12 -19.83
C ASP A 350 3.16 13.17 -21.36
N ASP A 351 1.92 13.42 -21.82
CA ASP A 351 1.55 13.41 -23.23
C ASP A 351 2.40 14.36 -24.10
N ARG A 352 2.89 15.47 -23.53
CA ARG A 352 3.79 16.41 -24.23
C ARG A 352 5.11 15.80 -24.69
N TYR A 353 5.52 14.66 -24.11
CA TYR A 353 6.75 13.95 -24.47
C TYR A 353 6.51 12.73 -25.36
N LYS A 354 5.25 12.30 -25.50
CA LYS A 354 4.90 11.12 -26.29
C LYS A 354 5.04 11.36 -27.80
N THR A 355 5.38 10.31 -28.52
CA THR A 355 5.42 10.25 -29.98
C THR A 355 4.65 9.04 -30.49
N GLU A 356 4.40 8.97 -31.80
CA GLU A 356 3.76 7.83 -32.46
C GLU A 356 4.71 6.59 -32.55
N ALA A 357 6.01 6.80 -32.34
CA ALA A 357 6.99 5.71 -32.39
C ALA A 357 6.84 4.78 -31.18
N PRO A 358 7.19 3.48 -31.32
CA PRO A 358 7.33 2.63 -30.15
C PRO A 358 8.37 3.20 -29.18
N GLY A 359 8.23 2.90 -27.89
CA GLY A 359 9.14 3.42 -26.89
C GLY A 359 9.18 2.59 -25.63
N PHE A 360 10.15 2.86 -24.78
CA PHE A 360 10.32 2.23 -23.47
C PHE A 360 10.66 3.27 -22.41
N THR A 361 10.38 2.94 -21.17
CA THR A 361 10.56 3.87 -20.05
C THR A 361 11.30 3.20 -18.91
N PHE A 362 12.29 3.91 -18.39
CA PHE A 362 12.80 3.75 -17.03
C PHE A 362 11.96 4.66 -16.13
N ALA A 363 11.37 4.14 -15.09
CA ALA A 363 10.66 4.95 -14.11
C ALA A 363 11.37 4.84 -12.75
N PRO A 364 12.28 5.77 -12.43
CA PRO A 364 12.90 5.84 -11.11
C PRO A 364 11.85 6.19 -10.07
N ILE A 365 11.90 5.48 -8.94
CA ILE A 365 11.00 5.58 -7.81
C ILE A 365 11.80 5.90 -6.55
N LEU A 366 11.40 6.94 -5.84
CA LEU A 366 11.92 7.26 -4.52
C LEU A 366 11.41 6.21 -3.52
N ALA A 367 12.24 5.21 -3.18
CA ALA A 367 11.83 4.08 -2.36
C ALA A 367 11.91 4.37 -0.85
N GLN A 368 12.71 5.34 -0.42
CA GLN A 368 12.85 5.77 0.98
C GLN A 368 12.72 7.29 1.10
N PRO A 369 11.49 7.85 1.04
CA PRO A 369 11.28 9.30 1.12
C PRO A 369 11.65 9.82 2.50
N HIS A 370 12.28 11.01 2.54
CA HIS A 370 12.52 11.80 3.74
C HIS A 370 11.37 12.76 4.04
N SER A 371 10.69 13.24 3.02
CA SER A 371 9.50 14.09 3.14
C SER A 371 8.41 13.40 3.96
N ARG A 372 7.76 14.15 4.86
CA ARG A 372 6.67 13.66 5.71
C ARG A 372 5.48 14.60 5.61
N GLY A 373 4.34 14.02 5.30
CA GLY A 373 3.08 14.72 5.16
C GLY A 373 2.07 14.38 6.23
N ARG A 374 0.83 14.71 5.95
CA ARG A 374 -0.30 14.47 6.86
C ARG A 374 -1.60 14.22 6.12
N VAL A 375 -2.53 13.61 6.83
CA VAL A 375 -3.96 13.54 6.51
C VAL A 375 -4.71 14.30 7.57
N GLY A 376 -5.65 15.18 7.20
CA GLY A 376 -6.52 15.93 8.10
C GLY A 376 -7.98 15.84 7.69
N LEU A 377 -8.87 16.47 8.45
CA LEU A 377 -10.28 16.59 8.10
C LEU A 377 -10.54 17.85 7.28
N ALA A 378 -11.40 17.75 6.26
CA ALA A 378 -11.97 18.92 5.61
C ALA A 378 -13.17 19.46 6.41
N SER A 379 -13.92 18.57 7.05
CA SER A 379 -15.05 18.88 7.95
C SER A 379 -15.42 17.65 8.80
N ALA A 380 -16.34 17.82 9.74
CA ALA A 380 -16.92 16.72 10.50
C ALA A 380 -17.85 15.81 9.65
N ASP A 381 -18.29 16.27 8.49
CA ASP A 381 -19.15 15.49 7.59
C ASP A 381 -18.42 14.24 7.09
N PRO A 382 -18.95 13.02 7.33
CA PRO A 382 -18.32 11.77 6.91
C PRO A 382 -18.26 11.60 5.39
N SER A 383 -19.07 12.33 4.62
CA SER A 383 -19.04 12.33 3.15
C SER A 383 -17.93 13.20 2.57
N ALA A 384 -17.38 14.14 3.35
CA ALA A 384 -16.29 14.99 2.90
C ALA A 384 -14.97 14.18 2.78
N PRO A 385 -14.24 14.31 1.67
CA PRO A 385 -12.95 13.64 1.54
C PRO A 385 -11.95 14.23 2.56
N PRO A 386 -10.95 13.42 3.01
CA PRO A 386 -9.89 13.94 3.86
C PRO A 386 -9.03 14.96 3.13
N VAL A 387 -8.41 15.88 3.89
CA VAL A 387 -7.34 16.74 3.40
C VAL A 387 -6.04 15.93 3.35
N ILE A 388 -5.45 15.78 2.16
CA ILE A 388 -4.27 14.96 1.94
C ILE A 388 -3.12 15.87 1.53
N ASP A 389 -2.14 16.00 2.41
CA ASP A 389 -0.96 16.83 2.20
C ASP A 389 0.33 16.00 2.40
N PRO A 390 0.81 15.31 1.37
CA PRO A 390 2.01 14.47 1.47
C PRO A 390 3.30 15.27 1.63
N ARG A 391 3.30 16.58 1.34
CA ARG A 391 4.49 17.45 1.30
C ARG A 391 5.60 16.88 0.41
N TYR A 392 5.21 16.39 -0.76
CA TYR A 392 6.13 15.79 -1.72
C TYR A 392 7.32 16.69 -2.00
N LEU A 393 8.53 16.12 -2.01
CA LEU A 393 9.79 16.81 -2.29
C LEU A 393 10.04 18.04 -1.40
N SER A 394 9.52 18.03 -0.17
CA SER A 394 9.83 19.07 0.83
C SER A 394 11.22 18.91 1.43
N ASP A 395 11.85 17.76 1.26
CA ASP A 395 13.25 17.50 1.61
C ASP A 395 14.08 17.36 0.33
N GLU A 396 15.13 18.14 0.20
CA GLU A 396 15.98 18.16 -1.01
C GLU A 396 16.74 16.83 -1.23
N ARG A 397 16.91 16.01 -0.19
CA ARG A 397 17.49 14.65 -0.34
C ARG A 397 16.65 13.78 -1.26
N ASP A 398 15.33 13.93 -1.22
CA ASP A 398 14.39 13.19 -2.09
C ASP A 398 14.61 13.57 -3.56
N VAL A 399 14.83 14.87 -3.83
CA VAL A 399 15.14 15.35 -5.18
C VAL A 399 16.49 14.79 -5.65
N ALA A 400 17.50 14.79 -4.79
CA ALA A 400 18.84 14.29 -5.14
C ALA A 400 18.81 12.79 -5.53
N VAL A 401 18.07 11.96 -4.79
CA VAL A 401 17.87 10.54 -5.13
C VAL A 401 17.23 10.40 -6.52
N LEU A 402 16.20 11.18 -6.80
CA LEU A 402 15.48 11.12 -8.08
C LEU A 402 16.31 11.64 -9.26
N VAL A 403 17.13 12.68 -9.05
CA VAL A 403 18.11 13.16 -10.04
C VAL A 403 19.13 12.05 -10.35
N ARG A 404 19.67 11.39 -9.33
CA ARG A 404 20.57 10.24 -9.55
C ARG A 404 19.86 9.12 -10.31
N GLY A 405 18.56 8.93 -10.08
CA GLY A 405 17.72 8.00 -10.85
C GLY A 405 17.68 8.31 -12.35
N ILE A 406 17.61 9.60 -12.75
CA ILE A 406 17.70 10.01 -14.17
C ILE A 406 19.09 9.67 -14.74
N GLU A 407 20.14 10.02 -14.01
CA GLU A 407 21.52 9.76 -14.45
C GLU A 407 21.75 8.26 -14.68
N LEU A 408 21.33 7.42 -13.73
CA LEU A 408 21.44 5.96 -13.85
C LEU A 408 20.57 5.41 -14.99
N ALA A 409 19.38 5.94 -15.22
CA ALA A 409 18.56 5.57 -16.38
C ALA A 409 19.27 5.86 -17.70
N ARG A 410 19.99 7.00 -17.81
CA ARG A 410 20.81 7.34 -18.96
C ARG A 410 22.03 6.44 -19.09
N GLU A 411 22.72 6.12 -17.99
CA GLU A 411 23.83 5.15 -18.00
C GLU A 411 23.35 3.79 -18.52
N LEU A 412 22.24 3.25 -18.00
CA LEU A 412 21.61 2.01 -18.45
C LEU A 412 21.25 2.07 -19.94
N ALA A 413 20.60 3.14 -20.39
CA ALA A 413 20.21 3.31 -21.78
C ALA A 413 21.41 3.31 -22.75
N HIS A 414 22.61 3.69 -22.28
CA HIS A 414 23.81 3.76 -23.12
C HIS A 414 24.69 2.50 -23.10
N THR A 415 24.26 1.42 -22.44
CA THR A 415 24.91 0.12 -22.48
C THR A 415 24.81 -0.55 -23.85
N GLY A 416 25.66 -1.55 -24.08
CA GLY A 416 25.64 -2.37 -25.29
C GLY A 416 24.32 -3.10 -25.49
N ALA A 417 23.75 -3.66 -24.44
CA ALA A 417 22.50 -4.41 -24.46
C ALA A 417 21.30 -3.57 -24.94
N LEU A 418 21.19 -2.30 -24.54
CA LEU A 418 20.09 -1.41 -24.94
C LEU A 418 20.34 -0.65 -26.25
N THR A 419 21.59 -0.60 -26.74
CA THR A 419 21.91 0.07 -28.01
C THR A 419 21.03 -0.36 -29.19
N PRO A 420 20.65 -1.64 -29.38
CA PRO A 420 19.77 -2.07 -30.48
C PRO A 420 18.34 -1.53 -30.42
N PHE A 421 17.90 -1.04 -29.26
CA PHE A 421 16.55 -0.54 -29.02
C PHE A 421 16.51 0.98 -28.88
N ARG A 422 17.61 1.60 -28.42
CA ARG A 422 17.67 3.01 -28.07
C ARG A 422 17.59 3.91 -29.29
N GLY A 423 16.51 4.67 -29.39
CA GLY A 423 16.36 5.83 -30.25
C GLY A 423 16.63 7.13 -29.49
N ARG A 424 15.89 8.18 -29.82
CA ARG A 424 15.99 9.48 -29.20
C ARG A 424 15.45 9.46 -27.77
N GLU A 425 16.12 10.15 -26.83
CA GLU A 425 15.55 10.42 -25.51
C GLU A 425 14.35 11.37 -25.66
N LEU A 426 13.19 10.97 -25.13
CA LEU A 426 11.94 11.74 -25.16
C LEU A 426 11.80 12.61 -23.92
N ALA A 427 12.09 12.05 -22.76
CA ALA A 427 11.95 12.68 -21.45
C ALA A 427 13.10 12.23 -20.54
N PRO A 428 13.73 13.16 -19.81
CA PRO A 428 13.52 14.61 -19.73
C PRO A 428 13.88 15.38 -21.00
N GLY A 429 14.56 14.79 -21.96
CA GLY A 429 15.11 15.37 -23.17
C GLY A 429 16.62 15.60 -23.07
N PRO A 430 17.35 15.43 -24.20
CA PRO A 430 18.82 15.48 -24.22
C PRO A 430 19.40 16.85 -23.87
N GLU A 431 18.60 17.91 -23.92
CA GLU A 431 18.99 19.29 -23.59
C GLU A 431 19.09 19.53 -22.07
N ARG A 432 18.40 18.72 -21.25
CA ARG A 432 18.45 18.84 -19.78
C ARG A 432 19.64 18.06 -19.24
N THR A 433 20.76 18.77 -19.00
CA THR A 433 22.03 18.16 -18.61
C THR A 433 22.55 18.56 -17.24
N SER A 434 22.19 19.76 -16.75
CA SER A 434 22.62 20.19 -15.43
C SER A 434 21.77 19.54 -14.32
N ALA A 435 22.35 19.39 -13.13
CA ALA A 435 21.60 18.91 -11.96
C ALA A 435 20.36 19.77 -11.66
N ALA A 436 20.42 21.08 -11.94
CA ALA A 436 19.28 21.98 -11.78
C ALA A 436 18.17 21.66 -12.80
N ASP A 437 18.50 21.48 -14.08
CA ASP A 437 17.52 21.13 -15.12
C ASP A 437 16.84 19.77 -14.80
N LEU A 438 17.62 18.81 -14.28
CA LEU A 438 17.09 17.50 -13.89
C LEU A 438 16.19 17.61 -12.66
N ALA A 439 16.56 18.42 -11.66
CA ALA A 439 15.73 18.70 -10.49
C ALA A 439 14.40 19.38 -10.88
N ASP A 440 14.44 20.32 -11.82
CA ASP A 440 13.25 20.96 -12.36
C ASP A 440 12.35 19.95 -13.06
N TYR A 441 12.92 19.04 -13.87
CA TYR A 441 12.15 17.97 -14.49
C TYR A 441 11.49 17.04 -13.46
N VAL A 442 12.21 16.66 -12.39
CA VAL A 442 11.64 15.89 -11.28
C VAL A 442 10.41 16.58 -10.69
N ARG A 443 10.52 17.89 -10.37
CA ARG A 443 9.41 18.68 -9.79
C ARG A 443 8.23 18.84 -10.75
N GLU A 444 8.50 18.97 -12.04
CA GLU A 444 7.47 19.07 -13.08
C GLU A 444 6.72 17.77 -13.33
N SER A 445 7.41 16.63 -13.25
CA SER A 445 6.92 15.34 -13.77
C SER A 445 6.59 14.31 -12.71
N ALA A 446 7.13 14.44 -11.49
CA ALA A 446 6.89 13.45 -10.44
C ALA A 446 5.40 13.34 -10.09
N SER A 447 4.99 12.08 -9.86
CA SER A 447 3.64 11.69 -9.44
C SER A 447 3.73 10.53 -8.44
N THR A 448 2.62 10.20 -7.82
CA THR A 448 2.54 9.09 -6.85
C THR A 448 2.56 7.72 -7.53
N VAL A 449 3.05 6.70 -6.80
CA VAL A 449 2.88 5.27 -7.10
C VAL A 449 1.68 4.68 -6.33
N TRP A 450 0.90 5.53 -5.67
CA TRP A 450 -0.29 5.19 -4.88
C TRP A 450 -0.01 4.26 -3.70
N HIS A 451 1.05 4.53 -2.97
CA HIS A 451 1.50 3.76 -1.81
C HIS A 451 1.41 4.54 -0.48
N PRO A 452 0.29 5.26 -0.16
CA PRO A 452 0.22 6.03 1.07
C PRO A 452 0.27 5.11 2.29
N VAL A 453 1.12 5.48 3.28
CA VAL A 453 1.30 4.74 4.55
C VAL A 453 1.57 5.69 5.72
N GLY A 454 1.60 5.16 6.94
CA GLY A 454 2.25 5.77 8.10
C GLY A 454 1.39 6.69 8.95
N THR A 455 0.15 6.96 8.60
CA THR A 455 -0.73 7.97 9.22
C THR A 455 -1.36 7.57 10.56
N CYS A 456 -1.18 6.32 10.97
CA CYS A 456 -1.52 5.78 12.29
C CYS A 456 -0.33 4.94 12.80
N ARG A 457 0.91 5.47 12.66
CA ARG A 457 2.14 4.71 12.84
C ARG A 457 2.22 4.01 14.20
N MET A 458 2.79 2.80 14.18
CA MET A 458 3.13 2.10 15.41
C MET A 458 4.36 2.71 16.09
N GLY A 459 4.41 2.66 17.41
CA GLY A 459 5.52 3.16 18.22
C GLY A 459 5.18 3.30 19.69
N GLN A 460 6.15 3.85 20.46
CA GLN A 460 6.04 4.07 21.91
C GLN A 460 6.15 5.55 22.29
N ASP A 461 6.51 6.41 21.33
CA ASP A 461 6.65 7.86 21.55
C ASP A 461 5.29 8.59 21.40
N THR A 462 5.25 9.87 21.76
CA THR A 462 4.04 10.70 21.74
C THR A 462 3.43 10.92 20.36
N GLY A 463 4.18 10.67 19.29
CA GLY A 463 3.67 10.73 17.92
C GLY A 463 3.16 9.38 17.40
N ALA A 464 3.22 8.30 18.19
CA ALA A 464 2.67 7.01 17.83
C ALA A 464 1.16 6.97 18.05
N VAL A 465 0.44 6.30 17.15
CA VAL A 465 -1.03 6.13 17.22
C VAL A 465 -1.38 4.76 17.79
N VAL A 466 -0.62 3.74 17.42
CA VAL A 466 -0.83 2.38 17.92
C VAL A 466 0.45 1.83 18.56
N ASP A 467 0.27 0.93 19.51
CA ASP A 467 1.37 0.17 20.10
C ASP A 467 1.87 -0.95 19.17
N ARG A 468 2.93 -1.67 19.55
CA ARG A 468 3.48 -2.80 18.79
C ARG A 468 2.51 -3.97 18.61
N THR A 469 1.38 -3.98 19.34
CA THR A 469 0.29 -4.95 19.17
C THR A 469 -0.85 -4.38 18.33
N LEU A 470 -0.65 -3.20 17.74
CA LEU A 470 -1.59 -2.45 16.90
C LEU A 470 -2.83 -1.92 17.64
N ARG A 471 -2.84 -1.89 18.96
CA ARG A 471 -3.89 -1.25 19.77
C ARG A 471 -3.72 0.26 19.75
N VAL A 472 -4.82 0.98 19.55
CA VAL A 472 -4.83 2.45 19.63
C VAL A 472 -4.49 2.87 21.05
N HIS A 473 -3.50 3.75 21.21
CA HIS A 473 -3.14 4.29 22.52
C HIS A 473 -4.34 5.00 23.15
N SER A 474 -4.50 4.85 24.47
CA SER A 474 -5.55 5.49 25.27
C SER A 474 -7.00 5.06 24.96
N VAL A 475 -7.24 4.12 24.03
CA VAL A 475 -8.59 3.62 23.69
C VAL A 475 -8.63 2.10 23.74
N ALA A 476 -9.34 1.55 24.71
CA ALA A 476 -9.49 0.10 24.81
C ALA A 476 -10.40 -0.45 23.69
N GLY A 477 -10.18 -1.71 23.27
CA GLY A 477 -11.03 -2.39 22.29
C GLY A 477 -10.98 -1.81 20.88
N LEU A 478 -9.95 -1.03 20.55
CA LEU A 478 -9.73 -0.44 19.22
C LEU A 478 -8.35 -0.77 18.69
N ARG A 479 -8.28 -1.22 17.45
CA ARG A 479 -7.03 -1.42 16.70
C ARG A 479 -7.06 -0.74 15.33
N VAL A 480 -5.86 -0.47 14.82
CA VAL A 480 -5.66 -0.18 13.40
C VAL A 480 -4.74 -1.24 12.83
N ALA A 481 -5.12 -1.86 11.72
CA ALA A 481 -4.34 -2.97 11.13
C ALA A 481 -4.37 -2.89 9.59
N ASP A 482 -3.77 -1.84 9.06
CA ASP A 482 -3.59 -1.60 7.62
C ASP A 482 -2.26 -0.86 7.36
N ALA A 483 -2.07 -0.33 6.15
CA ALA A 483 -0.85 0.37 5.76
C ALA A 483 -0.56 1.63 6.61
N SER A 484 -1.56 2.21 7.28
CA SER A 484 -1.38 3.39 8.12
C SER A 484 -0.45 3.16 9.32
N VAL A 485 -0.29 1.89 9.76
CA VAL A 485 0.51 1.59 10.96
C VAL A 485 2.01 1.51 10.70
N MET A 486 2.46 1.49 9.45
CA MET A 486 3.88 1.45 9.10
C MET A 486 4.60 2.70 9.65
N PRO A 487 5.64 2.56 10.49
CA PRO A 487 6.38 3.72 10.99
C PRO A 487 7.24 4.37 9.90
N VAL A 488 7.81 3.55 9.03
CA VAL A 488 8.53 3.94 7.81
C VAL A 488 8.01 3.08 6.65
N ILE A 489 7.84 3.67 5.49
CA ILE A 489 7.43 2.97 4.28
C ILE A 489 8.46 1.91 3.89
N THR A 490 8.02 0.76 3.40
CA THR A 490 8.90 -0.31 2.90
C THR A 490 9.50 0.04 1.55
N ALA A 491 10.73 -0.37 1.26
CA ALA A 491 11.36 -0.22 -0.05
C ALA A 491 10.66 -1.09 -1.10
N GLY A 492 9.72 -0.51 -1.84
CA GLY A 492 8.92 -1.15 -2.88
C GLY A 492 7.42 -1.12 -2.61
N ASN A 493 6.66 -1.88 -3.40
CA ASN A 493 5.20 -1.86 -3.36
C ASN A 493 4.66 -2.31 -1.99
N THR A 494 3.67 -1.61 -1.46
CA THR A 494 3.25 -1.74 -0.05
C THR A 494 2.16 -2.80 0.21
N ASN A 495 1.58 -3.40 -0.85
CA ASN A 495 0.44 -4.31 -0.69
C ASN A 495 0.79 -5.61 0.05
N ALA A 496 1.93 -6.25 -0.26
CA ALA A 496 2.35 -7.46 0.43
C ALA A 496 2.64 -7.22 1.92
N ALA A 497 3.31 -6.08 2.25
CA ALA A 497 3.54 -5.68 3.64
C ALA A 497 2.21 -5.40 4.38
N THR A 498 1.21 -4.82 3.71
CA THR A 498 -0.14 -4.63 4.28
C THR A 498 -0.84 -5.95 4.59
N ILE A 499 -0.74 -6.94 3.69
CA ILE A 499 -1.26 -8.30 3.92
C ILE A 499 -0.54 -8.95 5.10
N MET A 500 0.80 -8.83 5.19
CA MET A 500 1.60 -9.35 6.31
C MET A 500 1.19 -8.72 7.64
N ILE A 501 0.97 -7.41 7.67
CA ILE A 501 0.48 -6.69 8.87
C ILE A 501 -0.85 -7.29 9.34
N ALA A 502 -1.78 -7.54 8.42
CA ALA A 502 -3.08 -8.11 8.75
C ALA A 502 -2.99 -9.57 9.22
N GLU A 503 -2.14 -10.40 8.61
CA GLU A 503 -1.86 -11.77 9.07
C GLU A 503 -1.33 -11.77 10.51
N LYS A 504 -0.36 -10.89 10.81
CA LYS A 504 0.21 -10.74 12.14
C LYS A 504 -0.80 -10.15 13.13
N ALA A 505 -1.60 -9.16 12.72
CA ALA A 505 -2.64 -8.58 13.56
C ALA A 505 -3.67 -9.63 14.02
N ALA A 506 -4.10 -10.50 13.13
CA ALA A 506 -5.04 -11.58 13.48
C ALA A 506 -4.43 -12.57 14.49
N ASP A 507 -3.13 -12.83 14.41
CA ASP A 507 -2.41 -13.67 15.38
C ASP A 507 -2.30 -12.98 16.75
N LEU A 508 -1.95 -11.69 16.77
CA LEU A 508 -1.90 -10.87 17.98
C LEU A 508 -3.27 -10.77 18.68
N ILE A 509 -4.36 -10.71 17.91
CA ILE A 509 -5.73 -10.70 18.43
C ILE A 509 -6.07 -12.06 19.06
N ALA A 510 -5.82 -13.16 18.34
CA ALA A 510 -6.14 -14.50 18.81
C ALA A 510 -5.35 -14.88 20.07
N THR A 511 -4.07 -14.54 20.15
CA THR A 511 -3.22 -14.80 21.33
C THR A 511 -3.61 -13.91 22.51
N GLY A 512 -3.98 -12.66 22.28
CA GLY A 512 -4.50 -11.75 23.32
C GLY A 512 -5.85 -12.18 23.88
N ALA A 513 -6.72 -12.77 23.06
CA ALA A 513 -8.01 -13.31 23.49
C ALA A 513 -7.86 -14.57 24.38
N GLN A 514 -6.80 -15.36 24.17
CA GLN A 514 -6.52 -16.56 24.99
C GLN A 514 -5.92 -16.22 26.36
N GLY A 515 -5.31 -15.03 26.50
CA GLY A 515 -4.66 -14.57 27.73
C GLY A 515 -5.53 -13.71 28.65
N ALA A 516 -6.76 -13.34 28.25
CA ALA A 516 -7.68 -12.62 29.11
C ALA A 516 -8.33 -13.60 30.12
N PRO A 517 -8.20 -13.40 31.46
CA PRO A 517 -8.92 -14.23 32.41
C PRO A 517 -10.42 -14.07 32.17
N ASP A 518 -11.13 -15.20 32.08
CA ASP A 518 -12.59 -15.26 31.93
C ASP A 518 -13.25 -14.75 33.23
N ILE A 519 -13.49 -13.44 33.31
CA ILE A 519 -14.09 -12.76 34.47
C ILE A 519 -15.56 -13.22 34.69
N ARG A 520 -16.16 -14.00 33.78
CA ARG A 520 -17.56 -14.45 33.85
C ARG A 520 -17.78 -15.75 34.60
N ARG A 521 -16.73 -16.42 35.13
CA ARG A 521 -16.89 -17.72 35.84
C ARG A 521 -17.03 -17.63 37.35
N ASN A 522 -17.05 -16.46 37.98
CA ASN A 522 -17.09 -16.34 39.45
C ASN A 522 -18.37 -15.69 40.02
N GLU A 523 -19.50 -15.68 39.30
CA GLU A 523 -20.77 -15.18 39.87
C GLU A 523 -21.85 -16.30 39.98
N THR A 524 -21.47 -17.53 40.19
CA THR A 524 -22.42 -18.59 40.67
C THR A 524 -21.68 -19.59 41.55
N SER A 525 -21.58 -19.25 42.84
CA SER A 525 -21.50 -20.21 43.94
C SER A 525 -22.07 -19.61 45.23
#